data_55a6674359fe919bf97659d24c2883be
#
_entry.id   55a6674359fe919bf97659d24c2883be
#
_cell.length_a   1.000
_cell.length_b   1.000
_cell.length_c   1.000
_cell.angle_alpha   90.00
_cell.angle_beta   90.00
_cell.angle_gamma   90.00
#
_symmetry.space_group_name_H-M   'P 1'
#
loop_
_entity.id
_entity.type
_entity.pdbx_description
1 polymer ?
#
loop_
_entity_poly.entity_id
_entity_poly.type
_entity_poly.pdbx_seq_one_letter_code
_entity_poly.pdbx_strand_id
1 'polypeptide(L)'
;MKHRTCPLRAALAAALVLVMLCVPALAAEIAVDYTSEYRFTAADFSDSDGLEGVYISSVPPAYQAELCIGSRVIRRGDILPAAALEKMKLRPVCLGNADCELVYCPIEDGTLGDAVTVSLRILSGTNTAPVCEDGTLETYKNIANTGTLSATDQEDQELTYQLVKEPKRGTVELHTDGSFTYTPDKNKVGKDSFV
;
A
#
# COMPACT_ATOMS: atom_id res chain seq x y z
N MET A 1 32.14 79.04 0.57
CA MET A 1 32.39 77.87 -0.27
C MET A 1 31.70 76.70 0.38
N LYS A 2 30.61 76.26 -0.20
CA LYS A 2 29.75 75.15 0.35
C LYS A 2 30.13 73.88 -0.38
N HIS A 3 30.76 72.94 0.29
CA HIS A 3 30.96 71.62 -0.21
C HIS A 3 29.64 70.85 -0.06
N ARG A 4 29.03 70.47 -1.19
CA ARG A 4 27.90 69.51 -1.27
C ARG A 4 28.51 68.17 -1.36
N THR A 5 28.41 67.42 -0.32
CA THR A 5 28.60 65.93 -0.37
C THR A 5 27.36 65.29 -0.94
N CYS A 6 27.54 64.58 -2.06
CA CYS A 6 26.55 63.79 -2.65
C CYS A 6 26.47 62.42 -1.89
N PRO A 7 25.34 62.01 -1.35
CA PRO A 7 25.25 60.68 -0.77
C PRO A 7 25.09 59.68 -1.89
N LEU A 8 26.12 58.84 -2.06
CA LEU A 8 26.08 57.66 -2.88
C LEU A 8 25.00 56.70 -2.30
N ARG A 9 23.83 56.74 -2.88
CA ARG A 9 22.83 55.73 -2.60
C ARG A 9 23.31 54.42 -3.20
N ALA A 10 23.90 53.54 -2.38
CA ALA A 10 24.05 52.15 -2.70
C ALA A 10 22.67 51.56 -2.85
N ALA A 11 22.22 51.38 -4.08
CA ALA A 11 21.09 50.58 -4.39
C ALA A 11 21.50 49.14 -4.06
N LEU A 12 21.12 48.66 -2.90
CA LEU A 12 21.14 47.24 -2.60
C LEU A 12 20.10 46.60 -3.51
N ALA A 13 20.54 46.13 -4.67
CA ALA A 13 19.75 45.23 -5.46
C ALA A 13 19.61 43.96 -4.63
N ALA A 14 18.52 43.87 -3.89
CA ALA A 14 18.07 42.59 -3.37
C ALA A 14 17.83 41.71 -4.59
N ALA A 15 18.83 40.92 -4.93
CA ALA A 15 18.59 39.76 -5.78
C ALA A 15 17.56 38.90 -5.04
N LEU A 16 16.32 39.07 -5.45
CA LEU A 16 15.26 38.11 -5.12
C LEU A 16 15.73 36.83 -5.76
N VAL A 17 16.49 36.03 -5.02
CA VAL A 17 16.67 34.61 -5.34
C VAL A 17 15.27 34.07 -5.16
N LEU A 18 14.53 34.03 -6.28
CA LEU A 18 13.38 33.22 -6.43
C LEU A 18 13.94 31.81 -6.30
N VAL A 19 14.03 31.32 -5.05
CA VAL A 19 14.06 29.89 -4.80
C VAL A 19 12.75 29.42 -5.37
N MET A 20 12.77 29.07 -6.63
CA MET A 20 11.75 28.21 -7.21
C MET A 20 11.87 26.95 -6.34
N LEU A 21 11.09 26.91 -5.26
CA LEU A 21 10.72 25.67 -4.65
C LEU A 21 10.11 24.92 -5.83
N CYS A 22 10.92 24.03 -6.45
CA CYS A 22 10.42 22.96 -7.25
C CYS A 22 9.52 22.19 -6.27
N VAL A 23 8.26 22.56 -6.22
CA VAL A 23 7.24 21.72 -5.68
C VAL A 23 7.36 20.50 -6.57
N PRO A 24 7.79 19.32 -6.04
CA PRO A 24 7.81 18.13 -6.86
C PRO A 24 6.42 18.07 -7.47
N ALA A 25 6.36 17.98 -8.79
CA ALA A 25 5.11 17.77 -9.53
C ALA A 25 4.34 16.75 -8.70
N LEU A 26 3.14 17.11 -8.34
CA LEU A 26 2.29 16.43 -7.38
C LEU A 26 2.49 14.93 -7.55
N ALA A 27 3.14 14.30 -6.57
CA ALA A 27 3.37 12.87 -6.61
C ALA A 27 1.98 12.25 -6.71
N ALA A 28 1.58 11.88 -7.91
CA ALA A 28 0.27 11.31 -8.14
C ALA A 28 0.20 10.04 -7.31
N GLU A 29 -0.67 10.00 -6.34
CA GLU A 29 -0.97 8.77 -5.62
C GLU A 29 -1.99 8.00 -6.46
N ILE A 30 -1.58 6.85 -6.98
CA ILE A 30 -2.45 5.95 -7.73
C ILE A 30 -2.83 4.81 -6.83
N ALA A 31 -4.10 4.73 -6.47
CA ALA A 31 -4.66 3.61 -5.74
C ALA A 31 -5.35 2.64 -6.71
N VAL A 32 -5.02 1.36 -6.62
CA VAL A 32 -5.58 0.31 -7.48
C VAL A 32 -5.96 -0.91 -6.65
N ASP A 33 -7.15 -1.45 -6.90
CA ASP A 33 -7.57 -2.72 -6.31
C ASP A 33 -6.73 -3.87 -6.87
N TYR A 34 -6.30 -4.81 -6.02
CA TYR A 34 -5.44 -5.92 -6.43
C TYR A 34 -6.07 -6.83 -7.51
N THR A 35 -7.40 -6.80 -7.67
CA THR A 35 -8.13 -7.54 -8.70
C THR A 35 -8.25 -6.78 -10.02
N SER A 36 -7.79 -5.52 -10.06
CA SER A 36 -7.96 -4.61 -11.20
C SER A 36 -6.63 -4.25 -11.83
N GLU A 37 -6.66 -3.81 -13.08
CA GLU A 37 -5.53 -3.18 -13.76
C GLU A 37 -5.75 -1.65 -13.79
N TYR A 38 -4.72 -0.88 -13.43
CA TYR A 38 -4.73 0.56 -13.68
C TYR A 38 -4.16 0.85 -15.07
N ARG A 39 -4.84 1.70 -15.83
CA ARG A 39 -4.37 2.17 -17.14
C ARG A 39 -3.85 3.58 -17.00
N PHE A 40 -2.60 3.77 -17.33
CA PHE A 40 -1.99 5.08 -17.33
C PHE A 40 -2.50 5.94 -18.48
N THR A 41 -2.49 7.23 -18.25
CA THR A 41 -2.77 8.28 -19.24
C THR A 41 -1.54 9.18 -19.35
N ALA A 42 -1.46 10.00 -20.38
CA ALA A 42 -0.37 10.97 -20.51
C ALA A 42 -0.33 11.96 -19.32
N ALA A 43 -1.50 12.31 -18.77
CA ALA A 43 -1.63 13.21 -17.62
C ALA A 43 -1.01 12.65 -16.31
N ASP A 44 -0.83 11.33 -16.20
CA ASP A 44 -0.15 10.74 -15.05
C ASP A 44 1.37 10.99 -15.08
N PHE A 45 1.91 11.46 -16.19
CA PHE A 45 3.35 11.64 -16.41
C PHE A 45 3.78 13.10 -16.61
N SER A 46 2.91 13.98 -17.07
CA SER A 46 3.19 15.40 -17.26
C SER A 46 1.90 16.17 -17.49
N ASP A 47 1.85 17.40 -16.97
CA ASP A 47 0.81 18.38 -17.26
C ASP A 47 1.13 19.19 -18.53
N SER A 48 2.28 18.96 -19.17
CA SER A 48 2.72 19.69 -20.35
C SER A 48 2.34 18.97 -21.64
N ASP A 49 1.94 19.76 -22.64
CA ASP A 49 1.70 19.28 -24.01
C ASP A 49 3.00 18.88 -24.74
N GLY A 50 4.17 19.13 -24.11
CA GLY A 50 5.50 18.90 -24.67
C GLY A 50 6.12 17.53 -24.35
N LEU A 51 5.40 16.63 -23.67
CA LEU A 51 5.93 15.33 -23.31
C LEU A 51 6.18 14.46 -24.55
N GLU A 52 7.44 14.16 -24.86
CA GLU A 52 7.85 13.25 -25.93
C GLU A 52 7.90 11.79 -25.48
N GLY A 53 8.19 11.57 -24.19
CA GLY A 53 8.28 10.25 -23.60
C GLY A 53 8.78 10.27 -22.17
N VAL A 54 9.08 9.09 -21.64
CA VAL A 54 9.64 8.93 -20.29
C VAL A 54 10.77 7.91 -20.28
N TYR A 55 11.79 8.17 -19.47
CA TYR A 55 12.80 7.18 -19.08
C TYR A 55 12.40 6.56 -17.75
N ILE A 56 12.32 5.24 -17.70
CA ILE A 56 11.94 4.51 -16.48
C ILE A 56 13.16 4.32 -15.57
N SER A 57 13.20 5.03 -14.48
CA SER A 57 14.30 5.00 -13.51
C SER A 57 14.15 3.90 -12.47
N SER A 58 12.91 3.61 -12.05
CA SER A 58 12.58 2.49 -11.14
C SER A 58 11.19 1.95 -11.46
N VAL A 59 10.99 0.67 -11.21
CA VAL A 59 9.70 -0.01 -11.33
C VAL A 59 9.32 -0.65 -10.00
N PRO A 60 8.03 -0.90 -9.73
CA PRO A 60 7.59 -1.67 -8.57
C PRO A 60 8.32 -3.01 -8.45
N PRO A 61 8.51 -3.53 -7.24
CA PRO A 61 8.97 -4.91 -7.04
C PRO A 61 8.05 -5.91 -7.74
N ALA A 62 8.60 -6.86 -8.48
CA ALA A 62 7.83 -7.80 -9.28
C ALA A 62 6.88 -8.71 -8.46
N TYR A 63 7.11 -8.82 -7.15
CA TYR A 63 6.20 -9.53 -6.24
C TYR A 63 5.02 -8.68 -5.75
N GLN A 64 5.02 -7.36 -6.03
CA GLN A 64 3.93 -6.45 -5.68
C GLN A 64 3.11 -6.08 -6.91
N ALA A 65 3.78 -5.62 -7.98
CA ALA A 65 3.10 -5.26 -9.21
C ALA A 65 4.01 -5.36 -10.44
N GLU A 66 3.40 -5.48 -11.60
CA GLU A 66 4.07 -5.41 -12.89
C GLU A 66 3.54 -4.23 -13.71
N LEU A 67 4.47 -3.51 -14.35
CA LEU A 67 4.15 -2.55 -15.38
C LEU A 67 4.27 -3.22 -16.75
N CYS A 68 3.26 -3.10 -17.60
CA CYS A 68 3.26 -3.76 -18.91
C CYS A 68 2.61 -2.91 -20.02
N ILE A 69 3.05 -3.14 -21.24
CA ILE A 69 2.41 -2.68 -22.48
C ILE A 69 2.11 -3.91 -23.33
N GLY A 70 0.84 -4.28 -23.44
CA GLY A 70 0.45 -5.56 -24.01
C GLY A 70 1.04 -6.72 -23.21
N SER A 71 1.85 -7.58 -23.84
CA SER A 71 2.57 -8.69 -23.20
C SER A 71 3.99 -8.34 -22.74
N ARG A 72 4.49 -7.14 -23.08
CA ARG A 72 5.83 -6.71 -22.69
C ARG A 72 5.83 -6.14 -21.30
N VAL A 73 6.65 -6.70 -20.42
CA VAL A 73 6.91 -6.14 -19.08
C VAL A 73 7.93 -5.01 -19.20
N ILE A 74 7.61 -3.86 -18.62
CA ILE A 74 8.46 -2.67 -18.58
C ILE A 74 9.50 -2.86 -17.46
N ARG A 75 10.72 -2.43 -17.74
CA ARG A 75 11.84 -2.56 -16.84
C ARG A 75 12.55 -1.23 -16.61
N ARG A 76 13.30 -1.15 -15.54
CA ARG A 76 14.25 -0.06 -15.34
C ARG A 76 15.15 0.10 -16.56
N GLY A 77 15.32 1.33 -17.03
CA GLY A 77 16.13 1.65 -18.20
C GLY A 77 15.34 1.73 -19.52
N ASP A 78 14.07 1.32 -19.53
CA ASP A 78 13.22 1.48 -20.70
C ASP A 78 12.94 2.96 -20.99
N ILE A 79 12.93 3.30 -22.27
CA ILE A 79 12.46 4.59 -22.78
C ILE A 79 11.14 4.32 -23.51
N LEU A 80 10.10 5.01 -23.05
CA LEU A 80 8.75 4.87 -23.58
C LEU A 80 8.34 6.18 -24.26
N PRO A 81 7.97 6.19 -25.54
CA PRO A 81 7.41 7.37 -26.19
C PRO A 81 6.04 7.71 -25.59
N ALA A 82 5.65 8.98 -25.58
CA ALA A 82 4.38 9.44 -25.01
C ALA A 82 3.17 8.65 -25.54
N ALA A 83 3.12 8.33 -26.82
CA ALA A 83 2.06 7.51 -27.43
C ALA A 83 1.96 6.06 -26.89
N ALA A 84 3.00 5.58 -26.20
CA ALA A 84 2.97 4.27 -25.57
C ALA A 84 2.45 4.30 -24.14
N LEU A 85 2.47 5.45 -23.48
CA LEU A 85 2.05 5.61 -22.09
C LEU A 85 0.56 5.27 -21.90
N GLU A 86 -0.30 5.66 -22.84
CA GLU A 86 -1.74 5.31 -22.81
C GLU A 86 -2.04 3.81 -22.92
N LYS A 87 -1.04 3.02 -23.32
CA LYS A 87 -1.12 1.56 -23.40
C LYS A 87 -0.49 0.89 -22.19
N MET A 88 0.15 1.68 -21.33
CA MET A 88 0.79 1.16 -20.14
C MET A 88 -0.24 0.83 -19.07
N LYS A 89 -0.02 -0.27 -18.39
CA LYS A 89 -0.86 -0.75 -17.32
C LYS A 89 -0.01 -1.13 -16.12
N LEU A 90 -0.55 -0.87 -14.95
CA LEU A 90 -0.12 -1.48 -13.69
C LEU A 90 -1.01 -2.68 -13.41
N ARG A 91 -0.41 -3.82 -13.19
CA ARG A 91 -1.08 -5.05 -12.80
C ARG A 91 -0.57 -5.47 -11.44
N PRO A 92 -1.39 -5.42 -10.39
CA PRO A 92 -1.07 -5.98 -9.10
C PRO A 92 -0.76 -7.48 -9.19
N VAL A 93 0.19 -7.95 -8.38
CA VAL A 93 0.60 -9.36 -8.29
C VAL A 93 0.43 -9.86 -6.86
N CYS A 94 0.56 -8.98 -5.85
CA CYS A 94 0.36 -9.32 -4.46
C CYS A 94 -1.13 -9.47 -4.12
N LEU A 95 -1.43 -10.32 -3.15
CA LEU A 95 -2.78 -10.60 -2.65
C LEU A 95 -3.16 -9.73 -1.44
N GLY A 96 -2.53 -8.61 -1.23
CA GLY A 96 -2.78 -7.76 -0.07
C GLY A 96 -2.48 -6.30 -0.34
N ASN A 97 -2.64 -5.47 0.70
CA ASN A 97 -2.22 -4.09 0.63
C ASN A 97 -0.71 -3.99 0.44
N ALA A 98 -0.29 -3.18 -0.52
CA ALA A 98 1.12 -2.91 -0.75
C ALA A 98 1.31 -1.48 -1.24
N ASP A 99 2.33 -0.82 -0.72
CA ASP A 99 2.80 0.46 -1.21
C ASP A 99 4.08 0.22 -2.01
N CYS A 100 4.12 0.74 -3.23
CA CYS A 100 5.29 0.69 -4.11
C CYS A 100 5.40 1.97 -4.92
N GLU A 101 6.46 2.09 -5.71
CA GLU A 101 6.74 3.33 -6.42
C GLU A 101 7.13 3.04 -7.87
N LEU A 102 6.70 3.94 -8.76
CA LEU A 102 7.23 4.10 -10.09
C LEU A 102 8.05 5.39 -10.13
N VAL A 103 9.30 5.32 -10.56
CA VAL A 103 10.14 6.51 -10.76
C VAL A 103 10.48 6.63 -12.23
N TYR A 104 10.20 7.81 -12.79
CA TYR A 104 10.52 8.11 -14.19
C TYR A 104 11.12 9.50 -14.32
N CYS A 105 11.78 9.76 -15.44
CA CYS A 105 12.21 11.09 -15.84
C CYS A 105 11.49 11.45 -17.15
N PRO A 106 10.75 12.57 -17.22
CA PRO A 106 10.11 13.01 -18.44
C PRO A 106 11.16 13.39 -19.50
N ILE A 107 10.81 13.23 -20.76
CA ILE A 107 11.61 13.67 -21.89
C ILE A 107 10.80 14.74 -22.61
N GLU A 108 11.33 15.97 -22.62
CA GLU A 108 10.73 17.14 -23.24
C GLU A 108 11.80 17.88 -24.04
N ASP A 109 11.48 18.34 -25.25
CA ASP A 109 12.42 19.02 -26.15
C ASP A 109 13.75 18.24 -26.33
N GLY A 110 13.68 16.91 -26.37
CA GLY A 110 14.84 16.04 -26.49
C GLY A 110 15.74 16.00 -25.26
N THR A 111 15.33 16.59 -24.13
CA THR A 111 16.08 16.61 -22.88
C THR A 111 15.41 15.78 -21.80
N LEU A 112 16.25 15.16 -20.95
CA LEU A 112 15.79 14.40 -19.80
C LEU A 112 15.54 15.33 -18.63
N GLY A 113 14.32 15.34 -18.10
CA GLY A 113 13.95 16.10 -16.92
C GLY A 113 14.33 15.43 -15.59
N ASP A 114 13.97 16.06 -14.50
CA ASP A 114 14.19 15.55 -13.16
C ASP A 114 13.35 14.29 -12.89
N ALA A 115 13.82 13.47 -11.94
CA ALA A 115 13.11 12.25 -11.55
C ALA A 115 11.81 12.58 -10.82
N VAL A 116 10.72 11.98 -11.28
CA VAL A 116 9.38 12.08 -10.69
C VAL A 116 9.03 10.72 -10.08
N THR A 117 8.52 10.74 -8.85
CA THR A 117 8.05 9.55 -8.15
C THR A 117 6.52 9.52 -8.13
N VAL A 118 5.96 8.43 -8.58
CA VAL A 118 4.52 8.13 -8.47
C VAL A 118 4.34 7.09 -7.39
N SER A 119 3.59 7.43 -6.35
CA SER A 119 3.23 6.49 -5.28
C SER A 119 2.09 5.60 -5.77
N LEU A 120 2.29 4.30 -5.71
CA LEU A 120 1.34 3.28 -6.13
C LEU A 120 0.86 2.53 -4.89
N ARG A 121 -0.42 2.64 -4.59
CA ARG A 121 -1.05 1.92 -3.49
C ARG A 121 -1.92 0.81 -4.03
N ILE A 122 -1.54 -0.43 -3.76
CA ILE A 122 -2.37 -1.59 -4.07
C ILE A 122 -3.27 -1.83 -2.86
N LEU A 123 -4.57 -1.88 -3.11
CA LEU A 123 -5.58 -2.12 -2.09
C LEU A 123 -6.10 -3.54 -2.27
N SER A 124 -6.06 -4.33 -1.22
CA SER A 124 -6.89 -5.52 -1.15
C SER A 124 -8.34 -5.05 -1.17
N GLY A 125 -9.15 -5.58 -2.05
CA GLY A 125 -10.55 -5.20 -2.23
C GLY A 125 -11.31 -5.02 -0.92
N THR A 126 -12.61 -4.86 -0.96
CA THR A 126 -13.43 -4.79 0.26
C THR A 126 -13.10 -5.97 1.15
N ASN A 127 -12.39 -5.71 2.26
CA ASN A 127 -12.07 -6.72 3.26
C ASN A 127 -13.36 -7.43 3.68
N THR A 128 -13.44 -8.71 3.44
CA THR A 128 -14.56 -9.54 3.87
C THR A 128 -14.29 -9.96 5.31
N ALA A 129 -15.30 -9.85 6.17
CA ALA A 129 -15.12 -10.31 7.54
C ALA A 129 -14.82 -11.81 7.57
N PRO A 130 -13.89 -12.27 8.41
CA PRO A 130 -13.59 -13.68 8.53
C PRO A 130 -14.83 -14.48 8.96
N VAL A 131 -14.94 -15.68 8.46
CA VAL A 131 -16.03 -16.62 8.79
C VAL A 131 -15.49 -17.63 9.78
N CYS A 132 -16.13 -17.71 10.95
CA CYS A 132 -15.83 -18.70 11.98
C CYS A 132 -16.95 -19.74 12.06
N GLU A 133 -16.58 -21.01 12.11
CA GLU A 133 -17.53 -22.09 12.31
C GLU A 133 -17.72 -22.41 13.80
N ASP A 134 -18.96 -22.75 14.17
CA ASP A 134 -19.25 -23.21 15.52
C ASP A 134 -18.62 -24.60 15.74
N GLY A 135 -17.84 -24.73 16.79
CA GLY A 135 -17.21 -25.99 17.18
C GLY A 135 -17.87 -26.65 18.38
N THR A 136 -17.68 -27.95 18.54
CA THR A 136 -18.06 -28.70 19.73
C THR A 136 -16.88 -29.48 20.27
N LEU A 137 -16.70 -29.46 21.58
CA LEU A 137 -15.66 -30.21 22.29
C LEU A 137 -16.30 -31.03 23.39
N GLU A 138 -16.03 -32.34 23.41
CA GLU A 138 -16.47 -33.21 24.50
C GLU A 138 -15.31 -33.45 25.47
N THR A 139 -15.59 -33.35 26.76
CA THR A 139 -14.63 -33.68 27.81
C THR A 139 -15.28 -34.39 28.98
N TYR A 140 -14.47 -35.03 29.81
CA TYR A 140 -14.90 -35.70 31.02
C TYR A 140 -14.74 -34.80 32.23
N LYS A 141 -15.50 -35.10 33.26
CA LYS A 141 -15.42 -34.42 34.56
C LYS A 141 -13.99 -34.33 35.07
N ASN A 142 -13.55 -33.11 35.42
CA ASN A 142 -12.22 -32.81 35.94
C ASN A 142 -11.05 -33.11 34.95
N ILE A 143 -11.31 -33.31 33.67
CA ILE A 143 -10.26 -33.56 32.66
C ILE A 143 -10.27 -32.40 31.69
N ALA A 144 -9.12 -31.71 31.59
CA ALA A 144 -8.92 -30.69 30.56
C ALA A 144 -8.85 -31.34 29.17
N ASN A 145 -9.35 -30.62 28.18
CA ASN A 145 -9.28 -31.05 26.78
C ASN A 145 -8.92 -29.85 25.88
N THR A 146 -8.27 -30.13 24.77
CA THR A 146 -7.81 -29.16 23.80
C THR A 146 -8.66 -29.20 22.54
N GLY A 147 -8.80 -28.05 21.89
CA GLY A 147 -9.43 -27.91 20.58
C GLY A 147 -8.76 -26.83 19.77
N THR A 148 -9.25 -26.65 18.55
CA THR A 148 -8.80 -25.58 17.66
C THR A 148 -10.04 -24.92 17.06
N LEU A 149 -10.07 -23.59 17.04
CA LEU A 149 -11.07 -22.82 16.35
C LEU A 149 -10.78 -22.85 14.85
N SER A 150 -11.83 -23.02 14.06
CA SER A 150 -11.73 -22.97 12.60
C SER A 150 -12.33 -21.66 12.11
N ALA A 151 -11.49 -20.82 11.52
CA ALA A 151 -11.93 -19.61 10.85
C ALA A 151 -11.18 -19.46 9.53
N THR A 152 -11.84 -18.86 8.56
CA THR A 152 -11.29 -18.60 7.23
C THR A 152 -11.52 -17.14 6.88
N ASP A 153 -10.53 -16.54 6.24
CA ASP A 153 -10.61 -15.23 5.63
C ASP A 153 -10.55 -15.37 4.11
N GLN A 154 -11.42 -14.67 3.40
CA GLN A 154 -11.49 -14.78 1.94
C GLN A 154 -10.25 -14.20 1.27
N GLU A 155 -9.61 -13.25 1.92
CA GLU A 155 -8.41 -12.55 1.45
C GLU A 155 -7.12 -13.15 2.03
N ASP A 156 -7.20 -14.31 2.71
CA ASP A 156 -6.09 -15.00 3.39
C ASP A 156 -5.31 -14.10 4.37
N GLN A 157 -6.02 -13.17 5.03
CA GLN A 157 -5.41 -12.31 6.04
C GLN A 157 -5.10 -13.09 7.32
N GLU A 158 -4.08 -12.64 8.03
CA GLU A 158 -3.73 -13.23 9.33
C GLU A 158 -4.84 -13.01 10.34
N LEU A 159 -5.37 -14.09 10.88
CA LEU A 159 -6.45 -14.07 11.84
C LEU A 159 -5.92 -13.98 13.28
N THR A 160 -6.60 -13.18 14.08
CA THR A 160 -6.37 -13.09 15.52
C THR A 160 -7.61 -13.57 16.29
N TYR A 161 -7.38 -14.28 17.37
CA TYR A 161 -8.45 -14.84 18.18
C TYR A 161 -8.50 -14.18 19.55
N GLN A 162 -9.68 -13.82 20.00
CA GLN A 162 -9.92 -13.20 21.31
C GLN A 162 -11.13 -13.81 21.99
N LEU A 163 -10.99 -14.14 23.27
CA LEU A 163 -12.10 -14.63 24.09
C LEU A 163 -12.99 -13.45 24.51
N VAL A 164 -14.22 -13.42 24.00
CA VAL A 164 -15.21 -12.37 24.27
C VAL A 164 -16.15 -12.75 25.40
N LYS A 165 -16.40 -14.04 25.56
CA LYS A 165 -17.29 -14.57 26.57
C LYS A 165 -16.70 -15.81 27.22
N GLU A 166 -16.48 -15.74 28.51
CA GLU A 166 -16.00 -16.81 29.36
C GLU A 166 -17.03 -17.94 29.54
N PRO A 167 -16.58 -19.21 29.64
CA PRO A 167 -17.45 -20.30 29.99
C PRO A 167 -17.94 -20.16 31.47
N LYS A 168 -19.01 -20.83 31.82
CA LYS A 168 -19.62 -20.77 33.19
C LYS A 168 -19.20 -21.92 34.09
N ARG A 169 -18.61 -22.95 33.55
CA ARG A 169 -18.35 -24.23 34.26
C ARG A 169 -16.89 -24.69 34.13
N GLY A 170 -16.00 -23.80 33.66
CA GLY A 170 -14.61 -24.04 33.48
C GLY A 170 -13.86 -22.78 33.04
N THR A 171 -12.64 -22.95 32.62
CA THR A 171 -11.80 -21.89 32.07
C THR A 171 -11.32 -22.26 30.68
N VAL A 172 -11.09 -21.25 29.83
CA VAL A 172 -10.49 -21.41 28.50
C VAL A 172 -9.18 -20.65 28.46
N GLU A 173 -8.12 -21.32 28.09
CA GLU A 173 -6.86 -20.71 27.71
C GLU A 173 -6.78 -20.73 26.18
N LEU A 174 -6.85 -19.54 25.54
CA LEU A 174 -6.86 -19.36 24.10
C LEU A 174 -5.50 -18.84 23.63
N HIS A 175 -4.96 -19.45 22.59
CA HIS A 175 -3.70 -19.05 21.95
C HIS A 175 -3.94 -18.27 20.66
N THR A 176 -2.92 -17.56 20.20
CA THR A 176 -2.99 -16.68 19.01
C THR A 176 -3.23 -17.45 17.71
N ASP A 177 -2.88 -18.73 17.66
CA ASP A 177 -3.10 -19.63 16.53
C ASP A 177 -4.51 -20.26 16.50
N GLY A 178 -5.39 -19.86 17.42
CA GLY A 178 -6.74 -20.41 17.54
C GLY A 178 -6.82 -21.73 18.31
N SER A 179 -5.72 -22.29 18.76
CA SER A 179 -5.75 -23.45 19.66
C SER A 179 -6.20 -23.02 21.05
N PHE A 180 -6.92 -23.88 21.74
CA PHE A 180 -7.39 -23.60 23.08
C PHE A 180 -7.40 -24.83 23.97
N THR A 181 -7.31 -24.59 25.27
CA THR A 181 -7.48 -25.61 26.31
C THR A 181 -8.68 -25.25 27.19
N TYR A 182 -9.69 -26.10 27.22
CA TYR A 182 -10.80 -25.97 28.16
C TYR A 182 -10.57 -26.84 29.38
N THR A 183 -10.62 -26.26 30.56
CA THR A 183 -10.46 -26.94 31.85
C THR A 183 -11.76 -26.84 32.66
N PRO A 184 -12.50 -27.96 32.83
CA PRO A 184 -13.73 -27.95 33.63
C PRO A 184 -13.46 -27.61 35.10
N ASP A 185 -14.32 -26.86 35.70
CA ASP A 185 -14.33 -26.65 37.17
C ASP A 185 -14.53 -27.97 37.89
N LYS A 186 -14.01 -28.05 39.10
CA LYS A 186 -14.10 -29.24 39.93
C LYS A 186 -15.53 -29.74 40.06
N ASN A 187 -15.73 -30.99 39.64
CA ASN A 187 -17.00 -31.71 39.72
C ASN A 187 -18.16 -31.13 38.89
N LYS A 188 -17.92 -30.17 37.99
CA LYS A 188 -18.95 -29.68 37.08
C LYS A 188 -19.17 -30.67 35.94
N VAL A 189 -20.43 -30.77 35.51
CA VAL A 189 -20.87 -31.55 34.36
C VAL A 189 -21.97 -30.78 33.60
N GLY A 190 -22.21 -31.12 32.36
CA GLY A 190 -23.25 -30.53 31.51
C GLY A 190 -22.68 -29.61 30.45
N LYS A 191 -23.56 -28.99 29.66
CA LYS A 191 -23.16 -28.10 28.55
C LYS A 191 -22.58 -26.79 29.08
N ASP A 192 -21.55 -26.32 28.45
CA ASP A 192 -20.95 -25.03 28.64
C ASP A 192 -20.67 -24.38 27.25
N SER A 193 -20.34 -23.11 27.20
CA SER A 193 -20.01 -22.40 25.98
C SER A 193 -19.18 -21.16 26.26
N PHE A 194 -18.29 -20.85 25.37
CA PHE A 194 -17.52 -19.61 25.32
C PHE A 194 -17.60 -19.00 23.90
N VAL A 195 -17.23 -17.75 23.76
CA VAL A 195 -17.19 -17.03 22.48
C VAL A 195 -15.90 -16.23 22.39
#